data_fe10026da16b729e346f1343c78fb2dc
#
_entry.id   fe10026da16b729e346f1343c78fb2dc
#
_cell.length_a   1.000
_cell.length_b   1.000
_cell.length_c   1.000
_cell.angle_alpha   90.00
_cell.angle_beta   90.00
_cell.angle_gamma   90.00
#
_symmetry.space_group_name_H-M   'P 1'
#
loop_
_entity.id
_entity.type
_entity.pdbx_description
1 polymer ?
#
loop_
_entity_poly.entity_id
_entity_poly.type
_entity_poly.pdbx_seq_one_letter_code
_entity_poly.pdbx_strand_id
1 'polypeptide(L)'
;MLYQHWKEVVTLTNYAVELKNVCKRFPLPTGGELEACKNINITLEKGESLGIVGESGSGKTTLVRMIMKMLPITEGEIYVDGVEIQHMNAEQTKEYRKKIQMVFQDPSAAFNPRMKVKDIILEPLYNFGLLEKGKEEQI
;
A
#
# COMPACT_ATOMS: atom_id res chain seq x y z
N MET A 1 26.39 2.79 5.00
CA MET A 1 26.82 1.46 4.60
C MET A 1 25.70 0.40 4.65
N LEU A 2 24.43 0.80 4.75
CA LEU A 2 23.25 -0.08 4.76
C LEU A 2 22.40 -0.02 3.46
N TYR A 3 22.76 0.86 2.54
CA TYR A 3 22.02 1.07 1.28
C TYR A 3 22.35 0.04 0.18
N GLN A 4 23.43 -0.74 0.36
CA GLN A 4 23.88 -1.72 -0.65
C GLN A 4 23.20 -3.09 -0.52
N HIS A 5 22.62 -3.43 0.64
CA HIS A 5 22.06 -4.78 0.89
C HIS A 5 20.69 -5.02 0.23
N TRP A 6 20.03 -3.96 -0.27
CA TRP A 6 18.73 -4.03 -0.95
C TRP A 6 18.81 -4.40 -2.44
N LYS A 7 20.00 -4.32 -3.03
CA LYS A 7 20.19 -4.63 -4.47
C LYS A 7 20.35 -6.11 -4.78
N GLU A 8 20.57 -6.96 -3.80
CA GLU A 8 20.97 -8.36 -4.04
C GLU A 8 19.84 -9.38 -3.98
N VAL A 9 18.60 -9.01 -3.66
CA VAL A 9 17.44 -9.91 -3.66
C VAL A 9 16.32 -9.37 -4.56
N VAL A 10 16.62 -8.58 -5.56
CA VAL A 10 15.67 -8.31 -6.63
C VAL A 10 15.70 -9.53 -7.54
N THR A 11 14.93 -10.55 -7.21
CA THR A 11 14.52 -11.54 -8.20
C THR A 11 13.96 -10.73 -9.36
N LEU A 12 14.49 -10.93 -10.57
CA LEU A 12 14.03 -10.29 -11.80
C LEU A 12 12.61 -10.77 -12.13
N THR A 13 11.66 -10.45 -11.27
CA THR A 13 10.25 -10.69 -11.55
C THR A 13 9.75 -9.53 -12.39
N ASN A 14 9.07 -9.83 -13.48
CA ASN A 14 8.42 -8.81 -14.31
C ASN A 14 7.16 -8.25 -13.61
N TYR A 15 6.84 -8.74 -12.41
CA TYR A 15 5.63 -8.38 -11.68
C TYR A 15 5.80 -7.09 -10.89
N ALA A 16 4.88 -6.15 -11.09
CA ALA A 16 4.73 -4.97 -10.23
C ALA A 16 4.13 -5.36 -8.87
N VAL A 17 3.15 -6.28 -8.88
CA VAL A 17 2.50 -6.81 -7.68
C VAL A 17 2.32 -8.31 -7.81
N GLU A 18 2.62 -9.06 -6.75
CA GLU A 18 2.37 -10.49 -6.66
C GLU A 18 1.81 -10.84 -5.26
N LEU A 19 0.69 -11.53 -5.24
CA LEU A 19 0.05 -12.06 -4.04
C LEU A 19 0.08 -13.58 -4.08
N LYS A 20 0.52 -14.21 -2.98
CA LYS A 20 0.61 -15.67 -2.83
C LYS A 20 -0.19 -16.11 -1.61
N ASN A 21 -1.27 -16.86 -1.84
CA ASN A 21 -2.14 -17.45 -0.82
C ASN A 21 -2.59 -16.46 0.26
N VAL A 22 -2.86 -15.21 -0.14
CA VAL A 22 -3.17 -14.14 0.81
C VAL A 22 -4.56 -14.35 1.40
N CYS A 23 -4.61 -14.39 2.73
CA CYS A 23 -5.83 -14.47 3.51
C CYS A 23 -5.97 -13.27 4.45
N LYS A 24 -7.21 -12.85 4.68
CA LYS A 24 -7.55 -11.87 5.73
C LYS A 24 -8.77 -12.32 6.50
N ARG A 25 -8.58 -12.50 7.81
CA ARG A 25 -9.64 -12.78 8.77
C ARG A 25 -9.73 -11.66 9.79
N PHE A 26 -10.94 -11.37 10.20
CA PHE A 26 -11.25 -10.41 11.26
C PHE A 26 -11.96 -11.14 12.40
N PRO A 27 -11.54 -10.97 13.66
CA PRO A 27 -12.26 -11.56 14.79
C PRO A 27 -13.65 -10.93 14.92
N LEU A 28 -14.66 -11.76 15.21
CA LEU A 28 -16.03 -11.31 15.46
C LEU A 28 -16.25 -11.13 16.97
N PRO A 29 -17.01 -10.10 17.42
CA PRO A 29 -17.32 -9.90 18.83
C PRO A 29 -18.10 -11.06 19.46
N THR A 30 -18.84 -11.81 18.65
CA THR A 30 -19.63 -12.97 19.06
C THR A 30 -18.84 -14.28 19.10
N GLY A 31 -17.54 -14.22 18.87
CA GLY A 31 -16.67 -15.39 18.68
C GLY A 31 -16.64 -15.85 17.21
N GLY A 32 -15.52 -16.48 16.82
CA GLY A 32 -15.25 -16.84 15.43
C GLY A 32 -14.58 -15.74 14.63
N GLU A 33 -14.48 -15.94 13.32
CA GLU A 33 -13.78 -15.02 12.40
C GLU A 33 -14.59 -14.77 11.13
N LEU A 34 -14.53 -13.56 10.62
CA LEU A 34 -15.00 -13.20 9.28
C LEU A 34 -13.85 -13.33 8.30
N GLU A 35 -13.93 -14.24 7.35
CA GLU A 35 -12.95 -14.37 6.29
C GLU A 35 -13.25 -13.39 5.14
N ALA A 36 -12.57 -12.25 5.14
CA ALA A 36 -12.77 -11.20 4.14
C ALA A 36 -12.01 -11.45 2.83
N CYS A 37 -10.88 -12.14 2.90
CA CYS A 37 -10.11 -12.60 1.74
C CYS A 37 -9.64 -14.03 2.02
N LYS A 38 -9.77 -14.91 1.02
CA LYS A 38 -9.44 -16.33 1.12
C LYS A 38 -8.55 -16.75 -0.03
N ASN A 39 -7.33 -17.18 0.29
CA ASN A 39 -6.39 -17.76 -0.64
C ASN A 39 -6.25 -16.97 -1.95
N ILE A 40 -6.06 -15.65 -1.84
CA ILE A 40 -5.96 -14.78 -3.00
C ILE A 40 -4.58 -14.94 -3.64
N ASN A 41 -4.58 -15.25 -4.93
CA ASN A 41 -3.40 -15.35 -5.77
C ASN A 41 -3.59 -14.43 -6.97
N ILE A 42 -2.75 -13.41 -7.11
CA ILE A 42 -2.82 -12.38 -8.15
C ILE A 42 -1.39 -12.04 -8.57
N THR A 43 -1.20 -11.86 -9.87
CA THR A 43 0.00 -11.27 -10.44
C THR A 43 -0.40 -10.09 -11.31
N LEU A 44 0.35 -9.00 -11.22
CA LEU A 44 0.22 -7.82 -12.07
C LEU A 44 1.60 -7.49 -12.63
N GLU A 45 1.74 -7.53 -13.94
CA GLU A 45 3.00 -7.18 -14.60
C GLU A 45 3.25 -5.67 -14.60
N LYS A 46 4.50 -5.28 -14.81
CA LYS A 46 4.85 -3.86 -14.94
C LYS A 46 4.21 -3.27 -16.20
N GLY A 47 3.55 -2.13 -16.03
CA GLY A 47 2.84 -1.46 -17.12
C GLY A 47 1.44 -1.96 -17.41
N GLU A 48 0.98 -3.00 -16.72
CA GLU A 48 -0.39 -3.51 -16.85
C GLU A 48 -1.38 -2.79 -15.93
N SER A 49 -2.66 -2.96 -16.23
CA SER A 49 -3.79 -2.52 -15.40
C SER A 49 -4.66 -3.72 -15.07
N LEU A 50 -5.00 -3.90 -13.80
CA LEU A 50 -5.86 -4.96 -13.31
C LEU A 50 -7.16 -4.39 -12.74
N GLY A 51 -8.31 -4.82 -13.29
CA GLY A 51 -9.63 -4.51 -12.75
C GLY A 51 -10.10 -5.57 -11.76
N ILE A 52 -10.46 -5.16 -10.54
CA ILE A 52 -11.06 -6.04 -9.53
C ILE A 52 -12.53 -5.68 -9.39
N VAL A 53 -13.41 -6.60 -9.80
CA VAL A 53 -14.86 -6.44 -9.76
C VAL A 53 -15.51 -7.42 -8.78
N GLY A 54 -16.67 -7.09 -8.25
CA GLY A 54 -17.40 -7.92 -7.30
C GLY A 54 -18.44 -7.10 -6.53
N GLU A 55 -19.32 -7.76 -5.83
CA GLU A 55 -20.39 -7.15 -5.02
C GLU A 55 -19.84 -6.29 -3.87
N SER A 56 -20.69 -5.43 -3.27
CA SER A 56 -20.32 -4.72 -2.05
C SER A 56 -20.01 -5.72 -0.93
N GLY A 57 -18.93 -5.48 -0.18
CA GLY A 57 -18.48 -6.38 0.88
C GLY A 57 -17.65 -7.59 0.42
N SER A 58 -17.39 -7.77 -0.88
CA SER A 58 -16.61 -8.92 -1.40
C SER A 58 -15.09 -8.87 -1.12
N GLY A 59 -14.62 -7.95 -0.28
CA GLY A 59 -13.20 -7.89 0.13
C GLY A 59 -12.30 -7.02 -0.74
N LYS A 60 -12.78 -6.39 -1.83
CA LYS A 60 -11.95 -5.55 -2.73
C LYS A 60 -11.16 -4.46 -2.01
N THR A 61 -11.84 -3.68 -1.19
CA THR A 61 -11.21 -2.62 -0.38
C THR A 61 -10.22 -3.19 0.64
N THR A 62 -10.54 -4.34 1.23
CA THR A 62 -9.64 -5.05 2.15
C THR A 62 -8.36 -5.45 1.43
N LEU A 63 -8.47 -6.01 0.23
CA LEU A 63 -7.34 -6.42 -0.59
C LEU A 63 -6.42 -5.23 -0.91
N VAL A 64 -6.99 -4.13 -1.42
CA VAL A 64 -6.22 -2.91 -1.72
C VAL A 64 -5.54 -2.37 -0.47
N ARG A 65 -6.21 -2.33 0.68
CA ARG A 65 -5.62 -1.86 1.94
C ARG A 65 -4.46 -2.74 2.42
N MET A 66 -4.50 -4.05 2.15
CA MET A 66 -3.38 -4.94 2.46
C MET A 66 -2.18 -4.65 1.57
N ILE A 67 -2.38 -4.47 0.26
CA ILE A 67 -1.32 -4.06 -0.67
C ILE A 67 -0.73 -2.71 -0.26
N MET A 68 -1.54 -1.74 0.13
CA MET A 68 -1.09 -0.43 0.62
C MET A 68 -0.42 -0.46 2.00
N LYS A 69 -0.30 -1.65 2.61
CA LYS A 69 0.21 -1.82 3.99
C LYS A 69 -0.52 -0.94 5.02
N MET A 70 -1.81 -0.70 4.80
CA MET A 70 -2.74 -0.05 5.73
C MET A 70 -3.44 -1.07 6.62
N LEU A 71 -3.42 -2.35 6.23
CA LEU A 71 -4.02 -3.48 6.93
C LEU A 71 -3.07 -4.67 6.85
N PRO A 72 -2.74 -5.33 7.98
CA PRO A 72 -1.92 -6.55 7.94
C PRO A 72 -2.72 -7.72 7.35
N ILE A 73 -2.04 -8.60 6.64
CA ILE A 73 -2.58 -9.89 6.22
C ILE A 73 -2.67 -10.84 7.42
N THR A 74 -3.45 -11.91 7.30
CA THR A 74 -3.49 -13.00 8.29
C THR A 74 -2.56 -14.14 7.89
N GLU A 75 -2.51 -14.46 6.59
CA GLU A 75 -1.65 -15.51 6.01
C GLU A 75 -1.26 -15.13 4.59
N GLY A 76 -0.22 -15.79 4.07
CA GLY A 76 0.27 -15.59 2.71
C GLY A 76 1.37 -14.53 2.61
N GLU A 77 1.64 -14.09 1.39
CA GLU A 77 2.74 -13.18 1.08
C GLU A 77 2.30 -12.15 0.02
N ILE A 78 2.73 -10.91 0.18
CA ILE A 78 2.54 -9.85 -0.84
C ILE A 78 3.91 -9.31 -1.22
N TYR A 79 4.20 -9.30 -2.50
CA TYR A 79 5.40 -8.73 -3.09
C TYR A 79 5.04 -7.53 -3.96
N VAL A 80 5.82 -6.46 -3.87
CA VAL A 80 5.74 -5.29 -4.75
C VAL A 80 7.14 -5.01 -5.28
N ASP A 81 7.29 -4.96 -6.59
CA ASP A 81 8.59 -4.91 -7.28
C ASP A 81 9.57 -6.00 -6.79
N GLY A 82 9.07 -7.19 -6.50
CA GLY A 82 9.86 -8.32 -6.00
C GLY A 82 10.25 -8.23 -4.52
N VAL A 83 9.80 -7.21 -3.79
CA VAL A 83 10.09 -7.03 -2.36
C VAL A 83 8.87 -7.41 -1.53
N GLU A 84 9.05 -8.33 -0.59
CA GLU A 84 8.02 -8.72 0.36
C GLU A 84 7.72 -7.56 1.33
N ILE A 85 6.43 -7.17 1.41
CA ILE A 85 6.05 -5.96 2.15
C ILE A 85 5.69 -6.21 3.63
N GLN A 86 5.41 -7.46 4.05
CA GLN A 86 4.93 -7.76 5.40
C GLN A 86 5.96 -7.40 6.48
N HIS A 87 7.20 -7.75 6.26
CA HIS A 87 8.28 -7.65 7.24
C HIS A 87 9.05 -6.32 7.19
N MET A 88 8.59 -5.35 6.37
CA MET A 88 9.18 -4.02 6.32
C MET A 88 9.09 -3.30 7.66
N ASN A 89 10.21 -2.75 8.13
CA ASN A 89 10.25 -1.84 9.27
C ASN A 89 9.65 -0.46 8.92
N ALA A 90 9.65 0.48 9.87
CA ALA A 90 9.05 1.80 9.68
C ALA A 90 9.72 2.62 8.57
N GLU A 91 11.04 2.58 8.47
CA GLU A 91 11.81 3.29 7.45
C GLU A 91 11.54 2.72 6.05
N GLN A 92 11.59 1.41 5.91
CA GLN A 92 11.27 0.69 4.69
C GLN A 92 9.82 0.94 4.25
N THR A 93 8.90 0.96 5.20
CA THR A 93 7.48 1.28 4.93
C THR A 93 7.33 2.73 4.43
N LYS A 94 8.12 3.68 4.95
CA LYS A 94 8.13 5.06 4.46
C LYS A 94 8.60 5.13 3.01
N GLU A 95 9.68 4.44 2.66
CA GLU A 95 10.18 4.37 1.27
C GLU A 95 9.20 3.65 0.34
N TYR A 96 8.56 2.58 0.82
CA TYR A 96 7.50 1.88 0.09
C TYR A 96 6.34 2.80 -0.26
N ARG A 97 5.87 3.63 0.68
CA ARG A 97 4.78 4.59 0.46
C ARG A 97 5.08 5.69 -0.54
N LYS A 98 6.35 5.96 -0.84
CA LYS A 98 6.73 6.86 -1.94
C LYS A 98 6.46 6.26 -3.32
N LYS A 99 6.52 4.92 -3.43
CA LYS A 99 6.37 4.20 -4.70
C LYS A 99 4.92 3.84 -5.02
N ILE A 100 4.07 3.73 -4.01
CA ILE A 100 2.68 3.30 -4.16
C ILE A 100 1.73 4.41 -3.70
N GLN A 101 0.72 4.70 -4.50
CA GLN A 101 -0.28 5.74 -4.21
C GLN A 101 -1.68 5.18 -4.33
N MET A 102 -2.61 5.74 -3.56
CA MET A 102 -4.01 5.32 -3.55
C MET A 102 -4.92 6.53 -3.80
N VAL A 103 -5.85 6.36 -4.72
CA VAL A 103 -6.97 7.29 -4.88
C VAL A 103 -8.17 6.72 -4.13
N PHE A 104 -8.69 7.48 -3.17
CA PHE A 104 -9.84 7.06 -2.37
C PHE A 104 -11.14 7.22 -3.16
N GLN A 105 -12.13 6.38 -2.87
CA GLN A 105 -13.46 6.44 -3.49
C GLN A 105 -14.18 7.76 -3.22
N ASP A 106 -13.98 8.34 -2.03
CA ASP A 106 -14.41 9.69 -1.67
C ASP A 106 -13.17 10.52 -1.28
N PRO A 107 -12.58 11.26 -2.24
CA PRO A 107 -11.41 12.08 -1.96
C PRO A 107 -11.71 13.23 -0.98
N SER A 108 -12.95 13.71 -0.93
CA SER A 108 -13.32 14.84 -0.07
C SER A 108 -13.21 14.49 1.42
N ALA A 109 -13.50 13.25 1.78
CA ALA A 109 -13.35 12.76 3.14
C ALA A 109 -11.87 12.59 3.58
N ALA A 110 -10.94 12.54 2.63
CA ALA A 110 -9.51 12.43 2.92
C ALA A 110 -8.84 13.77 3.24
N PHE A 111 -9.48 14.89 2.89
CA PHE A 111 -8.92 16.21 3.08
C PHE A 111 -9.39 16.83 4.40
N ASN A 112 -8.44 17.44 5.13
CA ASN A 112 -8.80 18.27 6.28
C ASN A 112 -9.38 19.60 5.80
N PRO A 113 -10.69 19.91 6.05
CA PRO A 113 -11.34 21.11 5.54
C PRO A 113 -10.78 22.41 6.15
N ARG A 114 -9.97 22.32 7.20
CA ARG A 114 -9.30 23.47 7.83
C ARG A 114 -7.95 23.81 7.22
N MET A 115 -7.42 22.94 6.35
CA MET A 115 -6.15 23.17 5.66
C MET A 115 -6.36 23.92 4.36
N LYS A 116 -5.40 24.76 3.99
CA LYS A 116 -5.37 25.38 2.66
C LYS A 116 -4.99 24.31 1.62
N VAL A 117 -5.51 24.44 0.41
CA VAL A 117 -5.22 23.52 -0.71
C VAL A 117 -3.72 23.39 -0.93
N LYS A 118 -2.96 24.49 -0.88
CA LYS A 118 -1.49 24.48 -0.96
C LYS A 118 -0.88 23.52 0.08
N ASP A 119 -1.31 23.61 1.33
CA ASP A 119 -0.75 22.83 2.42
C ASP A 119 -1.07 21.33 2.25
N ILE A 120 -2.27 21.00 1.77
CA ILE A 120 -2.68 19.62 1.45
C ILE A 120 -1.79 19.03 0.35
N ILE A 121 -1.53 19.80 -0.72
CA ILE A 121 -0.68 19.35 -1.83
C ILE A 121 0.77 19.16 -1.40
N LEU A 122 1.28 20.03 -0.53
CA LEU A 122 2.67 20.00 -0.07
C LEU A 122 2.91 19.02 1.08
N GLU A 123 1.87 18.60 1.81
CA GLU A 123 1.98 17.72 2.97
C GLU A 123 2.78 16.44 2.69
N PRO A 124 2.54 15.69 1.59
CA PRO A 124 3.34 14.51 1.28
C PRO A 124 4.83 14.81 1.08
N LEU A 125 5.16 15.96 0.47
CA LEU A 125 6.55 16.35 0.24
C LEU A 125 7.27 16.61 1.57
N TYR A 126 6.61 17.27 2.52
CA TYR A 126 7.14 17.45 3.88
C TYR A 126 7.31 16.13 4.62
N ASN A 127 6.27 15.27 4.58
CA ASN A 127 6.27 13.99 5.28
C ASN A 127 7.35 13.03 4.78
N PHE A 128 7.67 13.09 3.48
CA PHE A 128 8.74 12.30 2.90
C PHE A 128 10.11 12.97 2.96
N GLY A 129 10.19 14.21 3.46
CA GLY A 129 11.45 14.97 3.55
C GLY A 129 11.98 15.44 2.19
N LEU A 130 11.10 15.56 1.20
CA LEU A 130 11.42 16.04 -0.15
C LEU A 130 11.38 17.55 -0.26
N LEU A 131 10.75 18.23 0.71
CA LEU A 131 10.65 19.68 0.80
C LEU A 131 10.81 20.11 2.26
N GLU A 132 11.58 21.16 2.48
CA GLU A 132 11.68 21.86 3.77
C GLU A 132 10.66 22.99 3.85
N LYS A 133 10.06 23.19 5.04
CA LYS A 133 9.13 24.32 5.26
C LYS A 133 9.86 25.65 5.02
N GLY A 134 9.24 26.52 4.24
CA GLY A 134 9.80 27.82 3.85
C GLY A 134 10.59 27.82 2.54
N LYS A 135 10.69 26.67 1.86
CA LYS A 135 11.34 26.55 0.53
C LYS A 135 10.34 26.20 -0.58
N GLU A 136 9.05 26.53 -0.37
CA GLU A 136 7.95 26.18 -1.29
C GLU A 136 8.06 26.86 -2.67
N GLU A 137 8.84 27.96 -2.78
CA GLU A 137 9.04 28.65 -4.06
C GLU A 137 10.04 27.95 -4.99
N GLN A 138 10.65 26.84 -4.55
CA GLN A 138 11.62 26.07 -5.31
C GLN A 138 10.98 24.90 -6.11
N ILE A 139 9.66 24.78 -6.09
CA ILE A 139 8.86 23.81 -6.84
C ILE A 139 8.10 24.54 -7.95
#